data_9f2027622317595c254898d43ce2b155
#
_entry.id   9f2027622317595c254898d43ce2b155
#
_cell.length_a   1.000
_cell.length_b   1.000
_cell.length_c   1.000
_cell.angle_alpha   90.00
_cell.angle_beta   90.00
_cell.angle_gamma   90.00
#
_symmetry.space_group_name_H-M   'P 1'
#
loop_
_entity.id
_entity.type
_entity.pdbx_description
1 polymer ?
#
loop_
_entity_poly.entity_id
_entity_poly.type
_entity_poly.pdbx_seq_one_letter_code
_entity_poly.pdbx_strand_id
1 'polypeptide(L)'
;MKNYRLESDLLGELQVPKDAYYGVQTQRAVDNFYITGNKMGEYPEFVKAIAYVKLAAAQTNHELGLLDDKMTAAISQACQEIIDGQFHDQFPVDMIQGGAGTSVNMNANEVIANRALQIMGYEKGDYQHCYPNDHLNLSQSTNDVYPTTVRLTVIRMNQILVKHLAELNNSFRKKGEEFSDVIKMGRTQLQDAVPMTLGQEFGAFAANLDEEITLLNNISNLFLEINMGGTAIGTGINAPQGYALLCAEKLAKLTGEAFVSAPNLVEATPDTGSYLIYSSALKRLAVKLSKICNDLRLLSSGPRTGINEINLPAMQPGSSIMPGKVNPVIPEVVNQVCFKVIGNDLTVTFAAEAGQLQLNVMEPVLCASIVESMIYLQRAMDTLRTKCIDGITANRDVCKNLVMNSIGIVTALNPYIGYKASTKIAQQAMETGKTVYELVLEQNILSKEKLDEILDPKNMLSAHDAVN
;
A
#
# COMPACT_ATOMS: atom_id res chain seq x y z
N MET A 1 22.68 -10.91 -40.85
CA MET A 1 22.50 -12.03 -39.87
C MET A 1 21.06 -12.03 -39.46
N LYS A 2 20.43 -13.19 -39.22
CA LYS A 2 19.05 -13.23 -38.71
C LYS A 2 19.01 -12.64 -37.32
N ASN A 3 18.09 -11.71 -37.07
CA ASN A 3 17.93 -11.05 -35.75
C ASN A 3 17.07 -11.88 -34.76
N TYR A 4 16.84 -13.17 -35.07
CA TYR A 4 16.06 -14.10 -34.26
C TYR A 4 16.71 -15.48 -34.24
N ARG A 5 16.39 -16.27 -33.22
CA ARG A 5 16.62 -17.73 -33.15
C ARG A 5 15.26 -18.44 -33.20
N LEU A 6 15.27 -19.67 -33.76
CA LEU A 6 14.07 -20.53 -33.75
C LEU A 6 14.10 -21.37 -32.48
N GLU A 7 12.99 -21.34 -31.76
CA GLU A 7 12.73 -22.24 -30.64
C GLU A 7 11.40 -22.95 -30.86
N SER A 8 11.21 -24.11 -30.26
CA SER A 8 10.00 -24.91 -30.42
C SER A 8 9.44 -25.37 -29.08
N ASP A 9 8.13 -25.48 -29.01
CA ASP A 9 7.38 -26.09 -27.92
C ASP A 9 6.32 -27.06 -28.50
N LEU A 10 5.39 -27.53 -27.66
CA LEU A 10 4.31 -28.43 -28.08
C LEU A 10 3.44 -27.87 -29.23
N LEU A 11 3.35 -26.54 -29.35
CA LEU A 11 2.52 -25.86 -30.36
C LEU A 11 3.31 -25.59 -31.68
N GLY A 12 4.59 -25.93 -31.74
CA GLY A 12 5.45 -25.76 -32.93
C GLY A 12 6.51 -24.66 -32.75
N GLU A 13 7.15 -24.31 -33.87
CA GLU A 13 8.26 -23.36 -33.89
C GLU A 13 7.79 -21.91 -33.85
N LEU A 14 8.59 -21.07 -33.18
CA LEU A 14 8.40 -19.62 -33.13
C LEU A 14 9.76 -18.90 -33.19
N GLN A 15 9.75 -17.69 -33.74
CA GLN A 15 10.93 -16.83 -33.77
C GLN A 15 11.03 -16.05 -32.46
N VAL A 16 12.16 -16.19 -31.77
CA VAL A 16 12.48 -15.43 -30.57
C VAL A 16 13.61 -14.44 -30.88
N PRO A 17 13.57 -13.19 -30.41
CA PRO A 17 14.68 -12.26 -30.66
C PRO A 17 16.02 -12.86 -30.21
N LYS A 18 17.05 -12.72 -31.03
CA LYS A 18 18.35 -13.41 -30.81
C LYS A 18 18.97 -13.00 -29.45
N ASP A 19 18.82 -11.74 -29.07
CA ASP A 19 19.43 -11.18 -27.86
C ASP A 19 18.58 -11.41 -26.59
N ALA A 20 17.32 -11.82 -26.74
CA ALA A 20 16.46 -12.09 -25.61
C ALA A 20 16.96 -13.29 -24.78
N TYR A 21 16.79 -13.21 -23.46
CA TYR A 21 17.00 -14.34 -22.55
C TYR A 21 15.74 -15.18 -22.36
N TYR A 22 14.57 -14.61 -22.60
CA TYR A 22 13.33 -15.40 -22.64
C TYR A 22 13.28 -16.27 -23.90
N GLY A 23 12.38 -17.27 -23.90
CA GLY A 23 12.23 -18.23 -24.96
C GLY A 23 10.86 -18.24 -25.62
N VAL A 24 10.53 -19.36 -26.24
CA VAL A 24 9.33 -19.55 -27.06
C VAL A 24 8.03 -19.39 -26.31
N GLN A 25 7.94 -19.87 -25.05
CA GLN A 25 6.70 -19.77 -24.25
C GLN A 25 6.43 -18.34 -23.82
N THR A 26 7.47 -17.60 -23.45
CA THR A 26 7.35 -16.16 -23.17
C THR A 26 6.95 -15.39 -24.43
N GLN A 27 7.54 -15.69 -25.58
CA GLN A 27 7.17 -15.01 -26.83
C GLN A 27 5.68 -15.23 -27.14
N ARG A 28 5.15 -16.46 -26.97
CA ARG A 28 3.71 -16.71 -27.13
C ARG A 28 2.87 -15.89 -26.15
N ALA A 29 3.32 -15.77 -24.89
CA ALA A 29 2.60 -14.97 -23.91
C ALA A 29 2.55 -13.49 -24.28
N VAL A 30 3.66 -12.94 -24.79
CA VAL A 30 3.71 -11.56 -25.30
C VAL A 30 2.78 -11.36 -26.50
N ASP A 31 2.73 -12.34 -27.41
CA ASP A 31 1.85 -12.28 -28.58
C ASP A 31 0.37 -12.41 -28.20
N ASN A 32 0.04 -13.18 -27.14
CA ASN A 32 -1.33 -13.44 -26.69
C ASN A 32 -1.90 -12.35 -25.78
N PHE A 33 -1.06 -11.75 -24.91
CA PHE A 33 -1.52 -10.92 -23.80
C PHE A 33 -0.91 -9.52 -23.85
N TYR A 34 -1.55 -8.63 -24.62
CA TYR A 34 -1.31 -7.19 -24.56
C TYR A 34 -2.56 -6.53 -23.99
N ILE A 35 -2.72 -6.62 -22.66
CA ILE A 35 -3.97 -6.25 -21.96
C ILE A 35 -3.83 -4.90 -21.25
N THR A 36 -2.86 -4.78 -20.34
CA THR A 36 -2.64 -3.54 -19.58
C THR A 36 -1.54 -2.68 -20.19
N GLY A 37 -0.60 -3.28 -20.92
CA GLY A 37 0.65 -2.68 -21.34
C GLY A 37 1.72 -2.64 -20.25
N ASN A 38 1.40 -3.00 -19.00
CA ASN A 38 2.33 -3.05 -17.88
C ASN A 38 3.02 -4.42 -17.86
N LYS A 39 4.33 -4.41 -17.98
CA LYS A 39 5.14 -5.64 -18.03
C LYS A 39 5.60 -6.04 -16.63
N MET A 40 5.72 -7.35 -16.39
CA MET A 40 6.24 -7.87 -15.11
C MET A 40 7.61 -7.29 -14.75
N GLY A 41 8.48 -7.05 -15.74
CA GLY A 41 9.79 -6.45 -15.54
C GLY A 41 9.80 -5.05 -14.94
N GLU A 42 8.68 -4.34 -14.96
CA GLU A 42 8.51 -3.01 -14.35
C GLU A 42 8.25 -3.09 -12.84
N TYR A 43 8.15 -4.30 -12.29
CA TYR A 43 7.89 -4.59 -10.88
C TYR A 43 9.09 -5.31 -10.23
N PRO A 44 10.16 -4.58 -9.85
CA PRO A 44 11.42 -5.20 -9.42
C PRO A 44 11.26 -6.20 -8.29
N GLU A 45 10.42 -5.91 -7.29
CA GLU A 45 10.24 -6.81 -6.14
C GLU A 45 9.57 -8.13 -6.53
N PHE A 46 8.72 -8.14 -7.58
CA PHE A 46 8.15 -9.37 -8.13
C PHE A 46 9.21 -10.20 -8.88
N VAL A 47 10.02 -9.56 -9.72
CA VAL A 47 11.09 -10.23 -10.48
C VAL A 47 12.14 -10.82 -9.54
N LYS A 48 12.52 -10.09 -8.49
CA LYS A 48 13.41 -10.62 -7.44
C LYS A 48 12.76 -11.79 -6.69
N ALA A 49 11.47 -11.68 -6.35
CA ALA A 49 10.76 -12.73 -5.62
C ALA A 49 10.74 -14.05 -6.40
N ILE A 50 10.43 -14.04 -7.70
CA ILE A 50 10.44 -15.27 -8.49
C ILE A 50 11.86 -15.85 -8.61
N ALA A 51 12.89 -15.01 -8.69
CA ALA A 51 14.27 -15.47 -8.71
C ALA A 51 14.67 -16.12 -7.37
N TYR A 52 14.24 -15.58 -6.22
CA TYR A 52 14.42 -16.23 -4.91
C TYR A 52 13.73 -17.60 -4.84
N VAL A 53 12.49 -17.70 -5.31
CA VAL A 53 11.75 -18.96 -5.34
C VAL A 53 12.47 -20.01 -6.22
N LYS A 54 12.94 -19.62 -7.40
CA LYS A 54 13.69 -20.51 -8.30
C LYS A 54 15.05 -20.91 -7.71
N LEU A 55 15.74 -20.00 -7.02
CA LEU A 55 16.98 -20.29 -6.31
C LEU A 55 16.76 -21.29 -5.18
N ALA A 56 15.73 -21.10 -4.35
CA ALA A 56 15.37 -22.03 -3.29
C ALA A 56 15.04 -23.42 -3.86
N ALA A 57 14.26 -23.49 -4.93
CA ALA A 57 13.91 -24.73 -5.59
C ALA A 57 15.13 -25.48 -6.16
N ALA A 58 16.04 -24.76 -6.83
CA ALA A 58 17.28 -25.36 -7.37
C ALA A 58 18.18 -25.90 -6.27
N GLN A 59 18.39 -25.15 -5.19
CA GLN A 59 19.17 -25.60 -4.03
C GLN A 59 18.52 -26.78 -3.32
N THR A 60 17.20 -26.84 -3.28
CA THR A 60 16.46 -27.98 -2.72
C THR A 60 16.64 -29.24 -3.58
N ASN A 61 16.46 -29.11 -4.89
CA ASN A 61 16.67 -30.22 -5.82
C ASN A 61 18.11 -30.76 -5.80
N HIS A 62 19.08 -29.86 -5.63
CA HIS A 62 20.49 -30.25 -5.46
C HIS A 62 20.70 -31.07 -4.17
N GLU A 63 20.20 -30.58 -3.03
CA GLU A 63 20.36 -31.28 -1.73
C GLU A 63 19.67 -32.65 -1.74
N LEU A 64 18.59 -32.78 -2.51
CA LEU A 64 17.88 -34.06 -2.72
C LEU A 64 18.51 -34.94 -3.85
N GLY A 65 19.65 -34.52 -4.42
CA GLY A 65 20.39 -35.29 -5.40
C GLY A 65 19.79 -35.30 -6.82
N LEU A 66 18.88 -34.38 -7.13
CA LEU A 66 18.20 -34.28 -8.44
C LEU A 66 18.88 -33.34 -9.43
N LEU A 67 19.70 -32.42 -8.96
CA LEU A 67 20.55 -31.52 -9.76
C LEU A 67 22.00 -31.70 -9.35
N ASP A 68 22.92 -31.70 -10.32
CA ASP A 68 24.36 -31.74 -10.06
C ASP A 68 24.94 -30.37 -9.65
N ASP A 69 26.18 -30.38 -9.15
CA ASP A 69 26.88 -29.20 -8.69
C ASP A 69 27.02 -28.12 -9.77
N LYS A 70 27.35 -28.49 -11.01
CA LYS A 70 27.60 -27.57 -12.11
C LYS A 70 26.31 -26.85 -12.52
N MET A 71 25.21 -27.62 -12.67
CA MET A 71 23.91 -27.08 -13.02
C MET A 71 23.39 -26.15 -11.91
N THR A 72 23.47 -26.58 -10.66
CA THR A 72 23.04 -25.81 -9.50
C THR A 72 23.83 -24.51 -9.35
N ALA A 73 25.16 -24.54 -9.54
CA ALA A 73 25.97 -23.34 -9.50
C ALA A 73 25.59 -22.33 -10.57
N ALA A 74 25.36 -22.80 -11.82
CA ALA A 74 24.97 -21.92 -12.94
C ALA A 74 23.57 -21.30 -12.72
N ILE A 75 22.58 -22.10 -12.27
CA ILE A 75 21.25 -21.61 -11.94
C ILE A 75 21.30 -20.63 -10.80
N SER A 76 22.07 -20.93 -9.74
CA SER A 76 22.19 -20.05 -8.55
C SER A 76 22.80 -18.70 -8.92
N GLN A 77 23.84 -18.70 -9.76
CA GLN A 77 24.42 -17.44 -10.24
C GLN A 77 23.43 -16.65 -11.09
N ALA A 78 22.71 -17.28 -12.01
CA ALA A 78 21.71 -16.61 -12.85
C ALA A 78 20.59 -15.99 -11.99
N CYS A 79 20.10 -16.71 -10.98
CA CYS A 79 19.09 -16.19 -10.03
C CYS A 79 19.65 -15.02 -9.25
N GLN A 80 20.89 -15.08 -8.76
CA GLN A 80 21.51 -13.99 -8.01
C GLN A 80 21.65 -12.72 -8.85
N GLU A 81 22.07 -12.83 -10.11
CA GLU A 81 22.16 -11.69 -11.03
C GLU A 81 20.78 -11.00 -11.22
N ILE A 82 19.68 -11.77 -11.28
CA ILE A 82 18.31 -11.22 -11.34
C ILE A 82 17.93 -10.54 -10.03
N ILE A 83 18.25 -11.14 -8.88
CA ILE A 83 18.02 -10.56 -7.56
C ILE A 83 18.77 -9.23 -7.41
N ASP A 84 19.96 -9.12 -7.96
CA ASP A 84 20.80 -7.91 -7.97
C ASP A 84 20.30 -6.84 -8.97
N GLY A 85 19.22 -7.12 -9.69
CA GLY A 85 18.53 -6.16 -10.57
C GLY A 85 18.90 -6.27 -12.04
N GLN A 86 19.65 -7.31 -12.46
CA GLN A 86 19.94 -7.55 -13.87
C GLN A 86 18.79 -8.29 -14.54
N PHE A 87 18.68 -8.18 -15.87
CA PHE A 87 17.70 -8.89 -16.71
C PHE A 87 16.23 -8.62 -16.42
N HIS A 88 15.86 -7.59 -15.66
CA HIS A 88 14.46 -7.28 -15.41
C HIS A 88 13.70 -6.91 -16.67
N ASP A 89 14.37 -6.32 -17.66
CA ASP A 89 13.85 -6.05 -19.01
C ASP A 89 13.50 -7.32 -19.80
N GLN A 90 13.97 -8.50 -19.35
CA GLN A 90 13.70 -9.80 -19.94
C GLN A 90 12.40 -10.46 -19.43
N PHE A 91 11.59 -9.72 -18.67
CA PHE A 91 10.28 -10.13 -18.19
C PHE A 91 9.16 -9.32 -18.88
N PRO A 92 8.91 -9.54 -20.18
CA PRO A 92 7.99 -8.73 -20.99
C PRO A 92 6.52 -9.12 -20.87
N VAL A 93 6.19 -10.16 -20.10
CA VAL A 93 4.81 -10.66 -19.94
C VAL A 93 3.94 -9.61 -19.24
N ASP A 94 2.71 -9.42 -19.74
CA ASP A 94 1.73 -8.49 -19.13
C ASP A 94 1.33 -8.94 -17.73
N MET A 95 1.03 -7.99 -16.86
CA MET A 95 0.57 -8.26 -15.48
C MET A 95 -0.75 -9.02 -15.43
N ILE A 96 -1.65 -8.81 -16.40
CA ILE A 96 -2.92 -9.54 -16.52
C ILE A 96 -2.83 -10.54 -17.67
N GLN A 97 -2.89 -11.82 -17.35
CA GLN A 97 -2.71 -12.92 -18.27
C GLN A 97 -3.57 -14.13 -17.87
N GLY A 98 -4.02 -14.91 -18.82
CA GLY A 98 -4.64 -16.21 -18.60
C GLY A 98 -3.62 -17.29 -18.22
N GLY A 99 -4.07 -18.38 -17.59
CA GLY A 99 -3.23 -19.54 -17.29
C GLY A 99 -2.63 -19.55 -15.87
N ALA A 100 -3.23 -18.84 -14.91
CA ALA A 100 -2.85 -18.88 -13.49
C ALA A 100 -1.37 -18.54 -13.21
N GLY A 101 -0.74 -17.69 -14.04
CA GLY A 101 0.67 -17.32 -13.90
C GLY A 101 1.66 -18.20 -14.65
N THR A 102 1.21 -19.16 -15.46
CA THR A 102 2.13 -20.05 -16.23
C THR A 102 3.06 -19.27 -17.14
N SER A 103 2.58 -18.22 -17.80
CA SER A 103 3.42 -17.38 -18.66
C SER A 103 4.58 -16.74 -17.90
N VAL A 104 4.34 -16.28 -16.69
CA VAL A 104 5.36 -15.67 -15.81
C VAL A 104 6.34 -16.73 -15.28
N ASN A 105 5.84 -17.88 -14.84
CA ASN A 105 6.69 -18.98 -14.37
C ASN A 105 7.63 -19.44 -15.49
N MET A 106 7.10 -19.62 -16.70
CA MET A 106 7.92 -20.03 -17.84
C MET A 106 8.88 -18.93 -18.30
N ASN A 107 8.48 -17.66 -18.23
CA ASN A 107 9.39 -16.54 -18.47
C ASN A 107 10.62 -16.59 -17.54
N ALA A 108 10.42 -16.80 -16.25
CA ALA A 108 11.53 -16.96 -15.32
C ALA A 108 12.38 -18.19 -15.63
N ASN A 109 11.75 -19.35 -15.91
CA ASN A 109 12.45 -20.56 -16.27
C ASN A 109 13.33 -20.37 -17.51
N GLU A 110 12.80 -19.73 -18.56
CA GLU A 110 13.53 -19.50 -19.81
C GLU A 110 14.68 -18.50 -19.63
N VAL A 111 14.45 -17.38 -18.92
CA VAL A 111 15.51 -16.38 -18.65
C VAL A 111 16.64 -16.99 -17.84
N ILE A 112 16.33 -17.71 -16.76
CA ILE A 112 17.33 -18.33 -15.89
C ILE A 112 18.06 -19.45 -16.64
N ALA A 113 17.35 -20.29 -17.43
CA ALA A 113 17.96 -21.35 -18.23
C ALA A 113 18.95 -20.80 -19.26
N ASN A 114 18.56 -19.78 -20.02
CA ASN A 114 19.42 -19.16 -21.02
C ASN A 114 20.64 -18.47 -20.40
N ARG A 115 20.48 -17.86 -19.20
CA ARG A 115 21.62 -17.31 -18.48
C ARG A 115 22.53 -18.40 -17.93
N ALA A 116 21.99 -19.47 -17.37
CA ALA A 116 22.75 -20.62 -16.90
C ALA A 116 23.55 -21.30 -18.05
N LEU A 117 22.93 -21.44 -19.22
CA LEU A 117 23.63 -21.93 -20.44
C LEU A 117 24.87 -21.09 -20.73
N GLN A 118 24.76 -19.74 -20.75
CA GLN A 118 25.91 -18.89 -21.01
C GLN A 118 26.98 -19.01 -19.92
N ILE A 119 26.60 -19.10 -18.63
CA ILE A 119 27.54 -19.31 -17.52
C ILE A 119 28.31 -20.62 -17.70
N MET A 120 27.66 -21.66 -18.22
CA MET A 120 28.27 -22.95 -18.51
C MET A 120 29.05 -23.01 -19.85
N GLY A 121 29.03 -21.92 -20.66
CA GLY A 121 29.76 -21.82 -21.92
C GLY A 121 28.97 -22.27 -23.16
N TYR A 122 27.64 -22.38 -23.08
CA TYR A 122 26.74 -22.74 -24.18
C TYR A 122 25.99 -21.52 -24.73
N GLU A 123 25.40 -21.66 -25.90
CA GLU A 123 24.57 -20.63 -26.51
C GLU A 123 23.15 -20.62 -25.93
N LYS A 124 22.48 -19.47 -26.01
CA LYS A 124 21.04 -19.35 -25.64
C LYS A 124 20.21 -20.25 -26.57
N GLY A 125 19.26 -20.98 -25.99
CA GLY A 125 18.41 -21.95 -26.71
C GLY A 125 19.03 -23.35 -26.86
N ASP A 126 20.24 -23.59 -26.33
CA ASP A 126 20.89 -24.92 -26.35
C ASP A 126 20.35 -25.79 -25.20
N TYR A 127 19.05 -26.00 -25.22
CA TYR A 127 18.29 -26.62 -24.14
C TYR A 127 18.62 -28.09 -23.86
N GLN A 128 19.43 -28.75 -24.70
CA GLN A 128 19.95 -30.08 -24.39
C GLN A 128 20.85 -30.08 -23.13
N HIS A 129 21.42 -28.92 -22.76
CA HIS A 129 22.29 -28.74 -21.58
C HIS A 129 21.61 -28.12 -20.37
N CYS A 130 20.60 -27.29 -20.57
CA CYS A 130 19.78 -26.74 -19.48
C CYS A 130 18.38 -26.41 -20.02
N TYR A 131 17.41 -27.26 -19.73
CA TYR A 131 16.05 -27.13 -20.25
C TYR A 131 15.13 -26.48 -19.22
N PRO A 132 14.32 -25.47 -19.62
CA PRO A 132 13.44 -24.76 -18.70
C PRO A 132 12.51 -25.65 -17.88
N ASN A 133 11.90 -26.68 -18.47
CA ASN A 133 10.97 -27.57 -17.78
C ASN A 133 11.67 -28.61 -16.90
N ASP A 134 12.74 -29.25 -17.41
CA ASP A 134 13.34 -30.43 -16.76
C ASP A 134 14.32 -30.01 -15.63
N HIS A 135 14.93 -28.82 -15.73
CA HIS A 135 15.92 -28.35 -14.75
C HIS A 135 15.38 -27.21 -13.90
N LEU A 136 14.87 -26.11 -14.50
CA LEU A 136 14.40 -24.94 -13.77
C LEU A 136 13.05 -25.14 -13.09
N ASN A 137 12.17 -25.96 -13.70
CA ASN A 137 10.86 -26.27 -13.15
C ASN A 137 10.80 -27.64 -12.45
N LEU A 138 11.94 -28.29 -12.24
CA LEU A 138 12.04 -29.60 -11.59
C LEU A 138 11.38 -29.57 -10.20
N SER A 139 10.54 -30.56 -9.91
CA SER A 139 9.78 -30.70 -8.65
C SER A 139 8.77 -29.57 -8.38
N GLN A 140 8.40 -28.79 -9.39
CA GLN A 140 7.54 -27.60 -9.26
C GLN A 140 6.34 -27.68 -10.21
N SER A 141 5.34 -26.85 -9.90
CA SER A 141 4.28 -26.42 -10.81
C SER A 141 4.19 -24.88 -10.76
N THR A 142 3.62 -24.26 -11.78
CA THR A 142 3.19 -22.85 -11.66
C THR A 142 2.30 -22.64 -10.44
N ASN A 143 1.47 -23.63 -10.11
CA ASN A 143 0.47 -23.56 -9.05
C ASN A 143 1.05 -23.49 -7.63
N ASP A 144 2.33 -23.77 -7.45
CA ASP A 144 3.05 -23.52 -6.20
C ASP A 144 4.09 -22.39 -6.32
N VAL A 145 4.75 -22.25 -7.46
CA VAL A 145 5.75 -21.19 -7.70
C VAL A 145 5.12 -19.79 -7.74
N TYR A 146 4.03 -19.63 -8.50
CA TYR A 146 3.43 -18.32 -8.71
C TYR A 146 2.86 -17.73 -7.41
N PRO A 147 1.97 -18.42 -6.66
CA PRO A 147 1.47 -17.90 -5.39
C PRO A 147 2.58 -17.65 -4.37
N THR A 148 3.60 -18.51 -4.29
CA THR A 148 4.76 -18.28 -3.41
C THR A 148 5.52 -17.01 -3.81
N THR A 149 5.68 -16.75 -5.10
CA THR A 149 6.28 -15.51 -5.62
C THR A 149 5.46 -14.28 -5.22
N VAL A 150 4.13 -14.34 -5.39
CA VAL A 150 3.24 -13.23 -5.00
C VAL A 150 3.31 -12.98 -3.49
N ARG A 151 3.32 -14.03 -2.67
CA ARG A 151 3.45 -13.94 -1.20
C ARG A 151 4.74 -13.20 -0.80
N LEU A 152 5.89 -13.60 -1.32
CA LEU A 152 7.16 -12.90 -1.06
C LEU A 152 7.13 -11.46 -1.57
N THR A 153 6.55 -11.21 -2.75
CA THR A 153 6.38 -9.86 -3.30
C THR A 153 5.59 -8.97 -2.35
N VAL A 154 4.45 -9.45 -1.85
CA VAL A 154 3.60 -8.68 -0.91
C VAL A 154 4.36 -8.38 0.39
N ILE A 155 5.08 -9.33 0.96
CA ILE A 155 5.89 -9.12 2.17
C ILE A 155 6.92 -8.00 1.94
N ARG A 156 7.69 -8.07 0.85
CA ARG A 156 8.73 -7.07 0.54
C ARG A 156 8.12 -5.68 0.28
N MET A 157 7.06 -5.62 -0.49
CA MET A 157 6.38 -4.37 -0.77
C MET A 157 5.67 -3.80 0.46
N ASN A 158 5.18 -4.65 1.39
CA ASN A 158 4.62 -4.20 2.66
C ASN A 158 5.67 -3.46 3.51
N GLN A 159 6.90 -3.95 3.58
CA GLN A 159 7.99 -3.28 4.29
C GLN A 159 8.23 -1.88 3.73
N ILE A 160 8.20 -1.72 2.40
CA ILE A 160 8.34 -0.42 1.74
C ILE A 160 7.12 0.48 2.04
N LEU A 161 5.90 -0.06 1.91
CA LEU A 161 4.65 0.65 2.16
C LEU A 161 4.58 1.21 3.59
N VAL A 162 4.87 0.36 4.58
CA VAL A 162 4.87 0.72 6.01
C VAL A 162 5.91 1.77 6.32
N LYS A 163 7.07 1.74 5.67
CA LYS A 163 8.09 2.80 5.81
C LYS A 163 7.55 4.16 5.34
N HIS A 164 6.95 4.23 4.15
CA HIS A 164 6.34 5.48 3.65
C HIS A 164 5.19 5.97 4.54
N LEU A 165 4.37 5.05 5.06
CA LEU A 165 3.31 5.37 6.01
C LEU A 165 3.87 5.93 7.32
N ALA A 166 4.93 5.34 7.86
CA ALA A 166 5.58 5.83 9.08
C ALA A 166 6.21 7.23 8.88
N GLU A 167 6.80 7.49 7.73
CA GLU A 167 7.34 8.81 7.37
C GLU A 167 6.24 9.87 7.29
N LEU A 168 5.12 9.58 6.62
CA LEU A 168 3.95 10.47 6.57
C LEU A 168 3.40 10.72 7.96
N ASN A 169 3.26 9.67 8.76
CA ASN A 169 2.74 9.75 10.12
C ASN A 169 3.62 10.63 11.02
N ASN A 170 4.94 10.52 10.89
CA ASN A 170 5.87 11.39 11.61
C ASN A 170 5.69 12.87 11.23
N SER A 171 5.38 13.20 9.97
CA SER A 171 5.07 14.58 9.57
C SER A 171 3.79 15.09 10.22
N PHE A 172 2.74 14.26 10.33
CA PHE A 172 1.54 14.63 11.08
C PHE A 172 1.82 14.88 12.57
N ARG A 173 2.66 14.07 13.23
CA ARG A 173 3.07 14.28 14.63
C ARG A 173 3.80 15.60 14.80
N LYS A 174 4.76 15.91 13.94
CA LYS A 174 5.50 17.18 13.97
C LYS A 174 4.56 18.38 13.84
N LYS A 175 3.56 18.30 12.94
CA LYS A 175 2.53 19.33 12.81
C LYS A 175 1.62 19.40 14.03
N GLY A 176 1.33 18.27 14.65
CA GLY A 176 0.62 18.21 15.92
C GLY A 176 1.35 18.97 17.04
N GLU A 177 2.67 18.79 17.13
CA GLU A 177 3.51 19.52 18.08
C GLU A 177 3.60 21.02 17.72
N GLU A 178 3.84 21.38 16.45
CA GLU A 178 3.93 22.74 15.94
C GLU A 178 2.67 23.56 16.22
N PHE A 179 1.50 22.94 16.12
CA PHE A 179 0.19 23.59 16.28
C PHE A 179 -0.44 23.36 17.65
N SER A 180 0.31 22.90 18.64
CA SER A 180 -0.19 22.52 19.96
C SER A 180 -0.86 23.67 20.71
N ASP A 181 -0.45 24.91 20.43
CA ASP A 181 -0.97 26.15 21.03
C ASP A 181 -1.98 26.89 20.14
N VAL A 182 -2.31 26.37 18.96
CA VAL A 182 -3.26 27.00 18.03
C VAL A 182 -4.68 26.57 18.38
N ILE A 183 -5.41 27.43 19.07
CA ILE A 183 -6.83 27.17 19.37
C ILE A 183 -7.68 27.25 18.10
N LYS A 184 -8.62 26.32 17.96
CA LYS A 184 -9.63 26.31 16.90
C LYS A 184 -10.98 25.82 17.42
N MET A 185 -12.03 26.04 16.63
CA MET A 185 -13.34 25.43 16.91
C MET A 185 -13.38 24.00 16.33
N GLY A 186 -13.65 23.01 17.19
CA GLY A 186 -14.00 21.66 16.76
C GLY A 186 -15.38 21.64 16.12
N ARG A 187 -15.59 20.79 15.12
CA ARG A 187 -16.86 20.67 14.42
C ARG A 187 -17.37 19.24 14.38
N THR A 188 -18.66 19.08 14.62
CA THR A 188 -19.40 17.83 14.40
C THR A 188 -20.54 18.13 13.43
N GLN A 189 -20.75 17.27 12.41
CA GLN A 189 -21.74 17.52 11.35
C GLN A 189 -21.55 18.88 10.65
N LEU A 190 -20.30 19.35 10.56
CA LEU A 190 -19.88 20.68 10.07
C LEU A 190 -20.44 21.87 10.87
N GLN A 191 -21.05 21.63 12.04
CA GLN A 191 -21.50 22.68 12.94
C GLN A 191 -20.49 22.89 14.07
N ASP A 192 -20.45 24.11 14.61
CA ASP A 192 -19.60 24.44 15.75
C ASP A 192 -19.89 23.51 16.92
N ALA A 193 -18.86 22.96 17.53
CA ALA A 193 -18.98 22.12 18.71
C ALA A 193 -18.29 22.78 19.92
N VAL A 194 -17.07 22.39 20.20
CA VAL A 194 -16.29 22.90 21.35
C VAL A 194 -14.87 23.25 20.90
N PRO A 195 -14.19 24.16 21.64
CA PRO A 195 -12.79 24.48 21.35
C PRO A 195 -11.88 23.27 21.49
N MET A 196 -10.88 23.23 20.62
CA MET A 196 -9.75 22.29 20.63
C MET A 196 -8.51 22.98 20.08
N THR A 197 -7.35 22.31 20.06
CA THR A 197 -6.21 22.80 19.30
C THR A 197 -6.10 22.17 17.93
N LEU A 198 -5.54 22.89 16.98
CA LEU A 198 -5.15 22.35 15.68
C LEU A 198 -4.10 21.23 15.86
N GLY A 199 -3.26 21.34 16.87
CA GLY A 199 -2.31 20.29 17.25
C GLY A 199 -2.98 18.98 17.64
N GLN A 200 -4.10 19.02 18.38
CA GLN A 200 -4.90 17.84 18.71
C GLN A 200 -5.49 17.19 17.45
N GLU A 201 -5.92 17.96 16.47
CA GLU A 201 -6.46 17.46 15.21
C GLU A 201 -5.38 16.75 14.39
N PHE A 202 -4.20 17.35 14.21
CA PHE A 202 -3.08 16.70 13.51
C PHE A 202 -2.53 15.50 14.28
N GLY A 203 -2.48 15.56 15.59
CA GLY A 203 -2.15 14.42 16.46
C GLY A 203 -3.14 13.25 16.32
N ALA A 204 -4.43 13.56 16.17
CA ALA A 204 -5.45 12.54 15.92
C ALA A 204 -5.29 11.88 14.52
N PHE A 205 -4.89 12.63 13.48
CA PHE A 205 -4.55 12.06 12.19
C PHE A 205 -3.37 11.09 12.32
N ALA A 206 -2.34 11.45 13.08
CA ALA A 206 -1.19 10.59 13.34
C ALA A 206 -1.60 9.31 14.08
N ALA A 207 -2.35 9.41 15.16
CA ALA A 207 -2.82 8.26 15.93
C ALA A 207 -3.66 7.29 15.08
N ASN A 208 -4.49 7.83 14.19
CA ASN A 208 -5.31 7.06 13.27
C ASN A 208 -4.46 6.24 12.27
N LEU A 209 -3.32 6.78 11.82
CA LEU A 209 -2.42 6.10 10.88
C LEU A 209 -1.49 5.09 11.59
N ASP A 210 -1.17 5.25 12.88
CA ASP A 210 -0.39 4.28 13.65
C ASP A 210 -1.06 2.91 13.69
N GLU A 211 -2.39 2.88 13.81
CA GLU A 211 -3.14 1.63 13.78
C GLU A 211 -2.93 0.86 12.49
N GLU A 212 -2.77 1.54 11.36
CA GLU A 212 -2.58 0.91 10.05
C GLU A 212 -1.18 0.31 9.90
N ILE A 213 -0.16 0.91 10.50
CA ILE A 213 1.21 0.35 10.54
C ILE A 213 1.19 -1.02 11.24
N THR A 214 0.55 -1.06 12.41
CA THR A 214 0.43 -2.30 13.20
C THR A 214 -0.40 -3.35 12.44
N LEU A 215 -1.52 -2.96 11.86
CA LEU A 215 -2.42 -3.85 11.13
C LEU A 215 -1.72 -4.48 9.92
N LEU A 216 -1.09 -3.68 9.06
CA LEU A 216 -0.42 -4.15 7.85
C LEU A 216 0.73 -5.11 8.17
N ASN A 217 1.53 -4.82 9.20
CA ASN A 217 2.59 -5.71 9.64
C ASN A 217 2.05 -7.06 10.17
N ASN A 218 0.95 -7.04 10.93
CA ASN A 218 0.34 -8.26 11.44
C ASN A 218 -0.26 -9.12 10.33
N ILE A 219 -0.96 -8.51 9.38
CA ILE A 219 -1.61 -9.23 8.27
C ILE A 219 -0.59 -9.76 7.27
N SER A 220 0.53 -9.07 7.05
CA SER A 220 1.58 -9.54 6.14
C SER A 220 2.16 -10.89 6.57
N ASN A 221 2.10 -11.25 7.85
CA ASN A 221 2.53 -12.56 8.34
C ASN A 221 1.71 -13.74 7.78
N LEU A 222 0.49 -13.49 7.29
CA LEU A 222 -0.32 -14.52 6.63
C LEU A 222 0.29 -15.03 5.32
N PHE A 223 1.21 -14.26 4.74
CA PHE A 223 1.92 -14.64 3.52
C PHE A 223 3.16 -15.52 3.77
N LEU A 224 3.52 -15.77 5.02
CA LEU A 224 4.66 -16.60 5.37
C LEU A 224 4.39 -18.10 5.19
N GLU A 225 3.13 -18.52 5.12
CA GLU A 225 2.75 -19.90 4.82
C GLU A 225 2.67 -20.08 3.30
N ILE A 226 3.43 -21.05 2.75
CA ILE A 226 3.55 -21.29 1.32
C ILE A 226 3.19 -22.72 0.93
N ASN A 227 2.79 -22.92 -0.33
CA ASN A 227 2.41 -24.23 -0.87
C ASN A 227 3.48 -24.86 -1.78
N MET A 228 4.75 -24.39 -1.75
CA MET A 228 5.84 -25.01 -2.50
C MET A 228 5.95 -26.50 -2.25
N GLY A 229 6.07 -27.29 -3.32
CA GLY A 229 6.06 -28.73 -3.27
C GLY A 229 4.66 -29.37 -3.34
N GLY A 230 3.59 -28.55 -3.31
CA GLY A 230 2.22 -29.02 -3.58
C GLY A 230 2.04 -29.42 -5.04
N THR A 231 2.86 -28.86 -5.91
CA THR A 231 2.82 -29.07 -7.37
C THR A 231 1.46 -28.72 -7.97
N ALA A 232 0.87 -29.62 -8.74
CA ALA A 232 -0.32 -29.32 -9.55
C ALA A 232 -1.57 -28.97 -8.73
N ILE A 233 -1.85 -29.71 -7.64
CA ILE A 233 -3.09 -29.62 -6.84
C ILE A 233 -2.86 -29.80 -5.33
N GLY A 234 -1.61 -29.68 -4.86
CA GLY A 234 -1.28 -29.84 -3.45
C GLY A 234 -0.94 -31.26 -3.03
N THR A 235 -0.99 -32.26 -3.92
CA THR A 235 -0.66 -33.66 -3.59
C THR A 235 0.81 -33.99 -3.68
N GLY A 236 1.64 -33.06 -4.18
CA GLY A 236 3.08 -33.24 -4.32
C GLY A 236 3.50 -34.21 -5.41
N ILE A 237 2.68 -34.45 -6.43
CA ILE A 237 3.04 -35.33 -7.55
C ILE A 237 4.31 -34.80 -8.24
N ASN A 238 5.26 -35.71 -8.52
CA ASN A 238 6.58 -35.42 -9.10
C ASN A 238 7.53 -34.59 -8.21
N ALA A 239 7.19 -34.27 -6.98
CA ALA A 239 8.12 -33.76 -6.00
C ALA A 239 8.63 -34.89 -5.09
N PRO A 240 9.93 -34.96 -4.77
CA PRO A 240 10.44 -36.00 -3.86
C PRO A 240 9.99 -35.75 -2.44
N GLN A 241 10.00 -36.80 -1.61
CA GLN A 241 9.67 -36.69 -0.21
C GLN A 241 10.58 -35.69 0.50
N GLY A 242 9.99 -34.81 1.31
CA GLY A 242 10.70 -33.77 2.04
C GLY A 242 10.93 -32.46 1.27
N TYR A 243 10.66 -32.42 -0.03
CA TYR A 243 10.89 -31.24 -0.85
C TYR A 243 10.18 -29.98 -0.33
N ALA A 244 8.89 -30.09 0.06
CA ALA A 244 8.11 -28.94 0.49
C ALA A 244 8.72 -28.24 1.73
N LEU A 245 9.05 -29.02 2.76
CA LEU A 245 9.67 -28.49 3.98
C LEU A 245 11.05 -27.87 3.70
N LEU A 246 11.89 -28.61 2.98
CA LEU A 246 13.26 -28.16 2.68
C LEU A 246 13.24 -26.90 1.79
N CYS A 247 12.34 -26.80 0.83
CA CYS A 247 12.22 -25.63 -0.03
C CYS A 247 11.76 -24.40 0.77
N ALA A 248 10.81 -24.54 1.68
CA ALA A 248 10.40 -23.46 2.58
C ALA A 248 11.56 -23.00 3.48
N GLU A 249 12.35 -23.92 4.05
CA GLU A 249 13.53 -23.60 4.85
C GLU A 249 14.61 -22.87 4.03
N LYS A 250 14.87 -23.31 2.79
CA LYS A 250 15.80 -22.62 1.88
C LYS A 250 15.33 -21.22 1.56
N LEU A 251 14.06 -21.05 1.22
CA LEU A 251 13.48 -19.75 0.92
C LEU A 251 13.56 -18.83 2.14
N ALA A 252 13.25 -19.32 3.33
CA ALA A 252 13.36 -18.58 4.57
C ALA A 252 14.82 -18.10 4.80
N LYS A 253 15.79 -18.99 4.63
CA LYS A 253 17.23 -18.64 4.78
C LYS A 253 17.70 -17.61 3.77
N LEU A 254 17.28 -17.72 2.51
CA LEU A 254 17.71 -16.83 1.42
C LEU A 254 17.10 -15.44 1.57
N THR A 255 15.87 -15.33 2.05
CA THR A 255 15.12 -14.07 2.12
C THR A 255 15.20 -13.37 3.47
N GLY A 256 15.50 -14.12 4.54
CA GLY A 256 15.41 -13.64 5.92
C GLY A 256 13.97 -13.59 6.46
N GLU A 257 12.98 -14.06 5.68
CA GLU A 257 11.58 -14.13 6.09
C GLU A 257 11.26 -15.52 6.68
N ALA A 258 10.37 -15.59 7.66
CA ALA A 258 10.06 -16.85 8.38
C ALA A 258 9.08 -17.75 7.61
N PHE A 259 9.37 -18.09 6.36
CA PHE A 259 8.53 -18.96 5.54
C PHE A 259 8.41 -20.36 6.12
N VAL A 260 7.20 -20.89 6.07
CA VAL A 260 6.85 -22.25 6.48
C VAL A 260 6.02 -22.94 5.40
N SER A 261 6.13 -24.27 5.30
CA SER A 261 5.25 -25.04 4.43
C SER A 261 3.86 -25.13 5.05
N ALA A 262 2.81 -24.95 4.24
CA ALA A 262 1.43 -25.09 4.69
C ALA A 262 1.17 -26.49 5.26
N PRO A 263 0.39 -26.62 6.34
CA PRO A 263 0.04 -27.92 6.93
C PRO A 263 -0.75 -28.82 5.99
N ASN A 264 -1.52 -28.22 5.08
CA ASN A 264 -2.31 -28.91 4.06
C ASN A 264 -2.11 -28.22 2.70
N LEU A 265 -1.22 -28.79 1.88
CA LEU A 265 -0.89 -28.21 0.58
C LEU A 265 -2.07 -28.25 -0.42
N VAL A 266 -3.02 -29.19 -0.25
CA VAL A 266 -4.22 -29.28 -1.11
C VAL A 266 -5.16 -28.12 -0.82
N GLU A 267 -5.32 -27.73 0.43
CA GLU A 267 -6.09 -26.56 0.85
C GLU A 267 -5.40 -25.26 0.41
N ALA A 268 -4.09 -25.16 0.66
CA ALA A 268 -3.31 -23.95 0.40
C ALA A 268 -3.12 -23.61 -1.11
N THR A 269 -3.34 -24.58 -2.01
CA THR A 269 -3.17 -24.37 -3.45
C THR A 269 -4.24 -23.45 -4.05
N PRO A 270 -5.55 -23.61 -3.79
CA PRO A 270 -6.58 -22.68 -4.27
C PRO A 270 -6.85 -21.51 -3.33
N ASP A 271 -6.31 -21.50 -2.09
CA ASP A 271 -6.67 -20.49 -1.11
C ASP A 271 -6.09 -19.09 -1.44
N THR A 272 -6.98 -18.12 -1.43
CA THR A 272 -6.67 -16.70 -1.64
C THR A 272 -7.10 -15.80 -0.47
N GLY A 273 -7.41 -16.39 0.69
CA GLY A 273 -7.89 -15.67 1.87
C GLY A 273 -6.91 -14.62 2.40
N SER A 274 -5.60 -14.91 2.38
CA SER A 274 -4.56 -13.96 2.76
C SER A 274 -4.52 -12.73 1.86
N TYR A 275 -4.74 -12.89 0.57
CA TYR A 275 -4.80 -11.79 -0.40
C TYR A 275 -6.03 -10.91 -0.18
N LEU A 276 -7.19 -11.53 0.07
CA LEU A 276 -8.44 -10.83 0.32
C LEU A 276 -8.36 -9.94 1.56
N ILE A 277 -7.86 -10.47 2.68
CA ILE A 277 -7.75 -9.68 3.92
C ILE A 277 -6.70 -8.57 3.79
N TYR A 278 -5.58 -8.82 3.09
CA TYR A 278 -4.55 -7.81 2.87
C TYR A 278 -5.07 -6.67 1.98
N SER A 279 -5.76 -6.98 0.89
CA SER A 279 -6.42 -6.00 0.03
C SER A 279 -7.42 -5.14 0.82
N SER A 280 -8.21 -5.76 1.69
CA SER A 280 -9.15 -5.04 2.57
C SER A 280 -8.42 -4.13 3.57
N ALA A 281 -7.22 -4.47 4.03
CA ALA A 281 -6.39 -3.58 4.84
C ALA A 281 -5.86 -2.37 4.03
N LEU A 282 -5.45 -2.57 2.78
CA LEU A 282 -5.09 -1.47 1.88
C LEU A 282 -6.28 -0.53 1.63
N LYS A 283 -7.49 -1.07 1.43
CA LYS A 283 -8.72 -0.29 1.33
C LYS A 283 -8.97 0.51 2.61
N ARG A 284 -8.82 -0.09 3.80
CA ARG A 284 -8.98 0.59 5.08
C ARG A 284 -8.02 1.78 5.19
N LEU A 285 -6.74 1.59 4.88
CA LEU A 285 -5.75 2.68 4.82
C LEU A 285 -6.18 3.78 3.83
N ALA A 286 -6.63 3.41 2.63
CA ALA A 286 -7.09 4.36 1.63
C ALA A 286 -8.29 5.19 2.12
N VAL A 287 -9.26 4.58 2.80
CA VAL A 287 -10.42 5.28 3.38
C VAL A 287 -9.98 6.30 4.43
N LYS A 288 -9.04 5.94 5.32
CA LYS A 288 -8.49 6.86 6.34
C LYS A 288 -7.73 8.02 5.70
N LEU A 289 -6.86 7.76 4.73
CA LEU A 289 -6.12 8.80 3.99
C LEU A 289 -7.05 9.74 3.23
N SER A 290 -8.08 9.19 2.59
CA SER A 290 -9.07 9.98 1.85
C SER A 290 -9.85 10.91 2.80
N LYS A 291 -10.25 10.41 3.98
CA LYS A 291 -10.92 11.23 5.01
C LYS A 291 -10.02 12.38 5.49
N ILE A 292 -8.76 12.11 5.79
CA ILE A 292 -7.80 13.14 6.19
C ILE A 292 -7.64 14.19 5.07
N CYS A 293 -7.51 13.76 3.81
CA CYS A 293 -7.43 14.68 2.67
C CYS A 293 -8.68 15.54 2.50
N ASN A 294 -9.87 15.00 2.76
CA ASN A 294 -11.11 15.78 2.75
C ASN A 294 -11.10 16.87 3.82
N ASP A 295 -10.65 16.54 5.04
CA ASP A 295 -10.52 17.53 6.12
C ASP A 295 -9.50 18.63 5.77
N LEU A 296 -8.32 18.27 5.25
CA LEU A 296 -7.32 19.25 4.83
C LEU A 296 -7.85 20.20 3.75
N ARG A 297 -8.62 19.69 2.79
CA ARG A 297 -9.27 20.51 1.75
C ARG A 297 -10.31 21.45 2.35
N LEU A 298 -11.10 20.98 3.31
CA LEU A 298 -12.12 21.77 3.97
C LEU A 298 -11.50 22.86 4.86
N LEU A 299 -10.51 22.51 5.69
CA LEU A 299 -9.83 23.45 6.58
C LEU A 299 -9.07 24.55 5.83
N SER A 300 -8.58 24.28 4.63
CA SER A 300 -7.88 25.25 3.76
C SER A 300 -8.79 26.00 2.80
N SER A 301 -10.11 25.80 2.87
CA SER A 301 -11.07 26.39 1.95
C SER A 301 -11.10 27.92 2.06
N GLY A 302 -11.31 28.59 0.93
CA GLY A 302 -11.41 30.04 0.86
C GLY A 302 -10.38 30.67 -0.10
N PRO A 303 -9.53 31.61 0.33
CA PRO A 303 -9.24 32.03 1.73
C PRO A 303 -10.22 33.05 2.34
N ARG A 304 -11.08 33.71 1.59
CA ARG A 304 -11.95 34.78 2.12
C ARG A 304 -13.38 34.34 2.40
N THR A 305 -13.85 33.29 1.73
CA THR A 305 -15.24 32.81 1.79
C THR A 305 -15.34 31.36 2.21
N GLY A 306 -14.33 30.85 2.90
CA GLY A 306 -14.27 29.51 3.45
C GLY A 306 -13.76 29.49 4.89
N ILE A 307 -13.36 28.31 5.37
CA ILE A 307 -12.91 28.12 6.76
C ILE A 307 -11.54 28.76 7.00
N ASN A 308 -10.60 28.54 6.09
CA ASN A 308 -9.27 29.16 6.10
C ASN A 308 -8.50 29.04 7.43
N GLU A 309 -8.60 27.92 8.13
CA GLU A 309 -7.84 27.68 9.35
C GLU A 309 -6.37 27.32 9.09
N ILE A 310 -6.09 26.74 7.91
CA ILE A 310 -4.73 26.36 7.48
C ILE A 310 -4.46 26.83 6.05
N ASN A 311 -3.17 26.96 5.73
CA ASN A 311 -2.71 27.13 4.35
C ASN A 311 -1.97 25.89 3.91
N LEU A 312 -2.29 25.39 2.70
CA LEU A 312 -1.53 24.35 2.03
C LEU A 312 -0.49 25.00 1.11
N PRO A 313 0.67 24.35 0.89
CA PRO A 313 1.65 24.82 -0.11
C PRO A 313 1.02 24.98 -1.49
N ALA A 314 1.32 26.09 -2.17
CA ALA A 314 0.89 26.34 -3.53
C ALA A 314 1.72 25.49 -4.51
N MET A 315 1.12 24.47 -5.13
CA MET A 315 1.83 23.54 -6.00
C MET A 315 1.70 23.86 -7.48
N GLN A 316 0.61 24.53 -7.89
CA GLN A 316 0.40 24.96 -9.27
C GLN A 316 -0.68 26.05 -9.35
N PRO A 317 -0.74 26.85 -10.44
CA PRO A 317 -1.89 27.71 -10.72
C PRO A 317 -3.18 26.90 -10.77
N GLY A 318 -4.23 27.38 -10.10
CA GLY A 318 -5.47 26.62 -9.90
C GLY A 318 -6.57 26.86 -10.93
N SER A 319 -6.39 27.81 -11.85
CA SER A 319 -7.43 28.18 -12.83
C SER A 319 -6.83 28.78 -14.08
N SER A 320 -7.43 28.44 -15.22
CA SER A 320 -7.10 29.05 -16.51
C SER A 320 -7.76 30.44 -16.74
N ILE A 321 -8.78 30.80 -15.94
CA ILE A 321 -9.58 32.02 -16.09
C ILE A 321 -9.65 32.88 -14.83
N MET A 322 -9.21 32.39 -13.67
CA MET A 322 -9.23 33.11 -12.40
C MET A 322 -7.80 33.34 -11.90
N PRO A 323 -7.18 34.52 -12.18
CA PRO A 323 -5.84 34.82 -11.71
C PRO A 323 -5.72 34.72 -10.19
N GLY A 324 -4.65 34.10 -9.69
CA GLY A 324 -4.38 33.97 -8.27
C GLY A 324 -5.13 32.86 -7.53
N LYS A 325 -5.99 32.08 -8.21
CA LYS A 325 -6.63 30.93 -7.60
C LYS A 325 -5.64 29.77 -7.46
N VAL A 326 -5.53 29.22 -6.26
CA VAL A 326 -4.72 28.02 -5.96
C VAL A 326 -5.65 26.96 -5.38
N ASN A 327 -5.59 25.75 -5.92
CA ASN A 327 -6.42 24.62 -5.46
C ASN A 327 -5.59 23.65 -4.62
N PRO A 328 -6.24 22.86 -3.73
CA PRO A 328 -5.60 21.85 -2.88
C PRO A 328 -5.31 20.55 -3.67
N VAL A 329 -4.53 20.65 -4.77
CA VAL A 329 -4.35 19.58 -5.77
C VAL A 329 -3.66 18.35 -5.22
N ILE A 330 -2.85 18.47 -4.16
CA ILE A 330 -2.17 17.32 -3.55
C ILE A 330 -3.16 16.45 -2.77
N PRO A 331 -3.97 16.96 -1.83
CA PRO A 331 -5.05 16.17 -1.25
C PRO A 331 -6.02 15.60 -2.29
N GLU A 332 -6.30 16.32 -3.38
CA GLU A 332 -7.20 15.85 -4.45
C GLU A 332 -6.64 14.61 -5.17
N VAL A 333 -5.37 14.61 -5.56
CA VAL A 333 -4.78 13.43 -6.21
C VAL A 333 -4.70 12.24 -5.27
N VAL A 334 -4.46 12.46 -3.98
CA VAL A 334 -4.49 11.38 -2.97
C VAL A 334 -5.90 10.79 -2.85
N ASN A 335 -6.96 11.62 -2.83
CA ASN A 335 -8.34 11.12 -2.88
C ASN A 335 -8.57 10.21 -4.10
N GLN A 336 -8.11 10.60 -5.29
CA GLN A 336 -8.26 9.81 -6.52
C GLN A 336 -7.51 8.47 -6.43
N VAL A 337 -6.30 8.47 -5.88
CA VAL A 337 -5.56 7.22 -5.60
C VAL A 337 -6.35 6.33 -4.65
N CYS A 338 -6.90 6.89 -3.57
CA CYS A 338 -7.71 6.13 -2.62
C CYS A 338 -8.94 5.50 -3.28
N PHE A 339 -9.63 6.20 -4.17
CA PHE A 339 -10.77 5.66 -4.91
C PHE A 339 -10.35 4.48 -5.81
N LYS A 340 -9.18 4.59 -6.47
CA LYS A 340 -8.64 3.51 -7.31
C LYS A 340 -8.32 2.26 -6.46
N VAL A 341 -7.71 2.44 -5.28
CA VAL A 341 -7.40 1.34 -4.35
C VAL A 341 -8.68 0.66 -3.84
N ILE A 342 -9.73 1.42 -3.54
CA ILE A 342 -11.04 0.87 -3.15
C ILE A 342 -11.63 0.03 -4.30
N GLY A 343 -11.51 0.50 -5.54
CA GLY A 343 -11.95 -0.26 -6.72
C GLY A 343 -11.13 -1.55 -6.93
N ASN A 344 -9.83 -1.51 -6.70
CA ASN A 344 -8.96 -2.68 -6.78
C ASN A 344 -9.32 -3.76 -5.73
N ASP A 345 -9.72 -3.38 -4.51
CA ASP A 345 -10.18 -4.32 -3.49
C ASP A 345 -11.44 -5.09 -3.93
N LEU A 346 -12.35 -4.43 -4.64
CA LEU A 346 -13.51 -5.10 -5.23
C LEU A 346 -13.09 -6.10 -6.30
N THR A 347 -12.09 -5.76 -7.13
CA THR A 347 -11.51 -6.68 -8.12
C THR A 347 -10.89 -7.91 -7.44
N VAL A 348 -10.12 -7.71 -6.35
CA VAL A 348 -9.55 -8.80 -5.55
C VAL A 348 -10.67 -9.70 -4.97
N THR A 349 -11.76 -9.10 -4.50
CA THR A 349 -12.90 -9.85 -3.96
C THR A 349 -13.52 -10.78 -5.01
N PHE A 350 -13.78 -10.28 -6.22
CA PHE A 350 -14.31 -11.11 -7.31
C PHE A 350 -13.30 -12.17 -7.78
N ALA A 351 -12.02 -11.81 -7.86
CA ALA A 351 -10.99 -12.76 -8.26
C ALA A 351 -10.81 -13.90 -7.23
N ALA A 352 -10.91 -13.58 -5.94
CA ALA A 352 -10.86 -14.58 -4.87
C ALA A 352 -12.07 -15.54 -4.92
N GLU A 353 -13.28 -15.00 -5.13
CA GLU A 353 -14.52 -15.79 -5.22
C GLU A 353 -14.54 -16.70 -6.45
N ALA A 354 -13.94 -16.28 -7.57
CA ALA A 354 -13.97 -16.99 -8.84
C ALA A 354 -13.13 -18.27 -8.90
N GLY A 355 -12.38 -18.61 -7.85
CA GLY A 355 -11.62 -19.87 -7.76
C GLY A 355 -12.55 -21.09 -7.86
N GLN A 356 -12.09 -22.14 -8.54
CA GLN A 356 -12.84 -23.36 -8.73
C GLN A 356 -11.99 -24.58 -8.40
N LEU A 357 -12.52 -25.46 -7.56
CA LEU A 357 -11.88 -26.73 -7.16
C LEU A 357 -10.47 -26.49 -6.59
N GLN A 358 -9.45 -27.09 -7.16
CA GLN A 358 -8.09 -27.15 -6.60
C GLN A 358 -7.16 -26.01 -7.05
N LEU A 359 -7.67 -24.96 -7.76
CA LEU A 359 -6.86 -23.84 -8.18
C LEU A 359 -7.70 -22.57 -8.36
N ASN A 360 -7.16 -21.43 -7.97
CA ASN A 360 -7.69 -20.12 -8.37
C ASN A 360 -6.91 -19.58 -9.58
N VAL A 361 -7.52 -19.63 -10.76
CA VAL A 361 -6.88 -19.19 -12.01
C VAL A 361 -6.84 -17.66 -12.18
N MET A 362 -7.46 -16.90 -11.25
CA MET A 362 -7.53 -15.43 -11.28
C MET A 362 -6.40 -14.75 -10.48
N GLU A 363 -5.43 -15.51 -9.99
CA GLU A 363 -4.27 -14.96 -9.26
C GLU A 363 -3.53 -13.83 -9.99
N PRO A 364 -3.35 -13.81 -11.32
CA PRO A 364 -2.69 -12.71 -12.00
C PRO A 364 -3.37 -11.35 -11.79
N VAL A 365 -4.70 -11.24 -11.94
CA VAL A 365 -5.41 -9.97 -11.70
C VAL A 365 -5.48 -9.61 -10.22
N LEU A 366 -5.50 -10.61 -9.34
CA LEU A 366 -5.41 -10.44 -7.90
C LEU A 366 -4.06 -9.83 -7.50
N CYS A 367 -2.96 -10.41 -7.99
CA CYS A 367 -1.60 -9.89 -7.80
C CYS A 367 -1.46 -8.47 -8.36
N ALA A 368 -1.88 -8.23 -9.61
CA ALA A 368 -1.82 -6.92 -10.26
C ALA A 368 -2.54 -5.84 -9.44
N SER A 369 -3.75 -6.14 -8.95
CA SER A 369 -4.55 -5.20 -8.17
C SER A 369 -3.92 -4.84 -6.82
N ILE A 370 -3.33 -5.82 -6.12
CA ILE A 370 -2.65 -5.60 -4.83
C ILE A 370 -1.36 -4.80 -5.05
N VAL A 371 -0.51 -5.21 -5.98
CA VAL A 371 0.77 -4.55 -6.27
C VAL A 371 0.56 -3.11 -6.74
N GLU A 372 -0.39 -2.88 -7.65
CA GLU A 372 -0.77 -1.54 -8.10
C GLU A 372 -1.22 -0.66 -6.92
N SER A 373 -2.08 -1.19 -6.05
CA SER A 373 -2.59 -0.47 -4.87
C SER A 373 -1.46 -0.08 -3.92
N MET A 374 -0.50 -0.99 -3.68
CA MET A 374 0.65 -0.71 -2.83
C MET A 374 1.54 0.39 -3.41
N ILE A 375 1.85 0.32 -4.70
CA ILE A 375 2.68 1.34 -5.39
C ILE A 375 1.98 2.70 -5.38
N TYR A 376 0.69 2.75 -5.66
CA TYR A 376 -0.06 3.99 -5.68
C TYR A 376 -0.13 4.62 -4.30
N LEU A 377 -0.39 3.83 -3.25
CA LEU A 377 -0.39 4.32 -1.87
C LEU A 377 0.99 4.83 -1.43
N GLN A 378 2.09 4.12 -1.74
CA GLN A 378 3.45 4.57 -1.45
C GLN A 378 3.72 5.94 -2.05
N ARG A 379 3.46 6.11 -3.35
CA ARG A 379 3.68 7.36 -4.08
C ARG A 379 2.76 8.48 -3.60
N ALA A 380 1.50 8.17 -3.30
CA ALA A 380 0.54 9.14 -2.78
C ALA A 380 0.93 9.65 -1.38
N MET A 381 1.36 8.75 -0.49
CA MET A 381 1.81 9.13 0.85
C MET A 381 3.07 10.00 0.82
N ASP A 382 4.05 9.67 -0.01
CA ASP A 382 5.24 10.50 -0.19
C ASP A 382 4.92 11.88 -0.78
N THR A 383 4.03 11.91 -1.78
CA THR A 383 3.55 13.16 -2.39
C THR A 383 2.78 14.00 -1.36
N LEU A 384 1.88 13.39 -0.57
CA LEU A 384 1.14 14.09 0.48
C LEU A 384 2.08 14.66 1.54
N ARG A 385 3.05 13.89 1.99
CA ARG A 385 4.04 14.30 2.97
C ARG A 385 4.85 15.51 2.46
N THR A 386 5.56 15.33 1.38
CA THR A 386 6.59 16.28 0.91
C THR A 386 6.02 17.54 0.27
N LYS A 387 4.84 17.44 -0.35
CA LYS A 387 4.24 18.53 -1.12
C LYS A 387 3.01 19.16 -0.44
N CYS A 388 2.60 18.62 0.71
CA CYS A 388 1.47 19.17 1.45
C CYS A 388 1.79 19.28 2.94
N ILE A 389 1.86 18.16 3.68
CA ILE A 389 1.88 18.16 5.15
C ILE A 389 3.07 18.94 5.71
N ASP A 390 4.28 18.69 5.20
CA ASP A 390 5.50 19.33 5.71
C ASP A 390 5.46 20.87 5.59
N GLY A 391 4.72 21.40 4.62
CA GLY A 391 4.62 22.85 4.35
C GLY A 391 3.33 23.51 4.84
N ILE A 392 2.45 22.81 5.55
CA ILE A 392 1.22 23.41 6.09
C ILE A 392 1.57 24.48 7.12
N THR A 393 0.84 25.62 7.09
CA THR A 393 0.89 26.67 8.11
C THR A 393 -0.51 26.94 8.69
N ALA A 394 -0.56 27.39 9.93
CA ALA A 394 -1.82 27.73 10.61
C ALA A 394 -2.15 29.22 10.50
N ASN A 395 -3.40 29.56 10.23
CA ASN A 395 -3.94 30.93 10.28
C ASN A 395 -4.45 31.21 11.69
N ARG A 396 -3.52 31.47 12.62
CA ARG A 396 -3.78 31.61 14.07
C ARG A 396 -4.88 32.58 14.43
N ASP A 397 -4.88 33.78 13.81
CA ASP A 397 -5.89 34.79 14.04
C ASP A 397 -7.27 34.38 13.53
N VAL A 398 -7.34 33.70 12.38
CA VAL A 398 -8.59 33.14 11.85
C VAL A 398 -9.15 32.09 12.81
N CYS A 399 -8.32 31.14 13.21
CA CYS A 399 -8.71 30.09 14.18
C CYS A 399 -9.24 30.71 15.49
N LYS A 400 -8.51 31.66 16.07
CA LYS A 400 -8.91 32.35 17.31
C LYS A 400 -10.22 33.10 17.12
N ASN A 401 -10.36 33.87 16.05
CA ASN A 401 -11.58 34.66 15.79
C ASN A 401 -12.81 33.77 15.61
N LEU A 402 -12.67 32.61 14.92
CA LEU A 402 -13.75 31.65 14.77
C LEU A 402 -14.21 31.11 16.16
N VAL A 403 -13.27 30.82 17.04
CA VAL A 403 -13.61 30.38 18.42
C VAL A 403 -14.34 31.51 19.20
N MET A 404 -13.76 32.69 19.21
CA MET A 404 -14.32 33.82 20.02
C MET A 404 -15.69 34.27 19.52
N ASN A 405 -16.00 34.11 18.25
CA ASN A 405 -17.30 34.44 17.67
C ASN A 405 -18.31 33.29 17.71
N SER A 406 -17.87 32.07 18.06
CA SER A 406 -18.76 30.93 18.14
C SER A 406 -19.62 30.95 19.40
N ILE A 407 -20.90 30.62 19.25
CA ILE A 407 -21.80 30.40 20.39
C ILE A 407 -21.36 29.18 21.20
N GLY A 408 -20.65 28.24 20.61
CA GLY A 408 -20.15 26.99 21.23
C GLY A 408 -19.25 27.24 22.46
N ILE A 409 -18.60 28.42 22.57
CA ILE A 409 -17.79 28.77 23.76
C ILE A 409 -18.61 28.84 25.04
N VAL A 410 -19.94 29.01 24.95
CA VAL A 410 -20.83 29.01 26.13
C VAL A 410 -20.72 27.70 26.91
N THR A 411 -20.34 26.61 26.25
CA THR A 411 -20.15 25.31 26.90
C THR A 411 -19.04 25.33 27.96
N ALA A 412 -17.98 26.12 27.74
CA ALA A 412 -16.93 26.32 28.74
C ALA A 412 -17.43 27.07 30.02
N LEU A 413 -18.54 27.80 29.93
CA LEU A 413 -19.15 28.50 31.03
C LEU A 413 -20.07 27.61 31.88
N ASN A 414 -20.55 26.48 31.37
CA ASN A 414 -21.51 25.61 32.08
C ASN A 414 -21.10 25.24 33.50
N PRO A 415 -19.83 24.92 33.83
CA PRO A 415 -19.44 24.62 35.21
C PRO A 415 -19.60 25.78 36.18
N TYR A 416 -19.58 27.03 35.69
CA TYR A 416 -19.55 28.24 36.47
C TYR A 416 -20.92 28.92 36.59
N ILE A 417 -21.74 28.88 35.55
CA ILE A 417 -23.03 29.59 35.52
C ILE A 417 -24.24 28.64 35.38
N GLY A 418 -23.99 27.36 35.17
CA GLY A 418 -24.99 26.31 35.00
C GLY A 418 -25.63 26.29 33.61
N TYR A 419 -26.15 25.13 33.22
CA TYR A 419 -26.70 24.85 31.88
C TYR A 419 -27.86 25.81 31.50
N LYS A 420 -28.75 26.13 32.43
CA LYS A 420 -29.92 27.00 32.17
C LYS A 420 -29.51 28.45 31.83
N ALA A 421 -28.52 29.00 32.53
CA ALA A 421 -27.99 30.33 32.22
C ALA A 421 -27.23 30.32 30.88
N SER A 422 -26.43 29.30 30.64
CA SER A 422 -25.71 29.10 29.38
C SER A 422 -26.66 29.02 28.18
N THR A 423 -27.76 28.28 28.30
CA THR A 423 -28.80 28.18 27.25
C THR A 423 -29.41 29.53 26.93
N LYS A 424 -29.71 30.36 27.98
CA LYS A 424 -30.25 31.69 27.79
C LYS A 424 -29.28 32.64 27.08
N ILE A 425 -27.98 32.57 27.41
CA ILE A 425 -26.95 33.36 26.75
C ILE A 425 -26.80 32.92 25.29
N ALA A 426 -26.77 31.60 25.01
CA ALA A 426 -26.71 31.08 23.66
C ALA A 426 -27.88 31.56 22.79
N GLN A 427 -29.12 31.53 23.35
CA GLN A 427 -30.30 32.02 22.67
C GLN A 427 -30.20 33.52 22.36
N GLN A 428 -29.78 34.32 23.33
CA GLN A 428 -29.59 35.75 23.14
C GLN A 428 -28.51 36.09 22.14
N ALA A 429 -27.41 35.32 22.10
CA ALA A 429 -26.37 35.47 21.10
C ALA A 429 -26.91 35.22 19.68
N MET A 430 -27.74 34.20 19.50
CA MET A 430 -28.40 33.93 18.20
C MET A 430 -29.36 35.04 17.80
N GLU A 431 -30.16 35.59 18.74
CA GLU A 431 -31.16 36.60 18.45
C GLU A 431 -30.56 37.97 18.19
N THR A 432 -29.48 38.34 18.89
CA THR A 432 -28.92 39.68 18.87
C THR A 432 -27.67 39.82 17.97
N GLY A 433 -27.04 38.71 17.62
CA GLY A 433 -25.75 38.71 16.91
C GLY A 433 -24.55 39.12 17.78
N LYS A 434 -24.75 39.32 19.07
CA LYS A 434 -23.68 39.62 20.05
C LYS A 434 -22.90 38.34 20.37
N THR A 435 -21.63 38.48 20.70
CA THR A 435 -20.80 37.36 21.17
C THR A 435 -21.23 36.93 22.59
N VAL A 436 -20.96 35.70 22.92
CA VAL A 436 -21.14 35.16 24.29
C VAL A 436 -20.37 36.00 25.31
N TYR A 437 -19.16 36.44 24.95
CA TYR A 437 -18.30 37.28 25.78
C TYR A 437 -18.97 38.62 26.12
N GLU A 438 -19.50 39.33 25.14
CA GLU A 438 -20.20 40.63 25.34
C GLU A 438 -21.43 40.44 26.20
N LEU A 439 -22.26 39.43 25.98
CA LEU A 439 -23.49 39.19 26.71
C LEU A 439 -23.23 38.84 28.18
N VAL A 440 -22.20 38.08 28.50
CA VAL A 440 -21.81 37.73 29.87
C VAL A 440 -21.39 38.98 30.64
N LEU A 441 -20.61 39.87 30.02
CA LEU A 441 -20.18 41.13 30.66
C LEU A 441 -21.32 42.13 30.77
N GLU A 442 -22.12 42.35 29.75
CA GLU A 442 -23.26 43.28 29.78
C GLU A 442 -24.29 42.91 30.88
N GLN A 443 -24.49 41.63 31.13
CA GLN A 443 -25.41 41.12 32.12
C GLN A 443 -24.77 40.94 33.52
N ASN A 444 -23.48 41.28 33.65
CA ASN A 444 -22.72 41.12 34.89
C ASN A 444 -22.79 39.72 35.50
N ILE A 445 -22.79 38.68 34.64
CA ILE A 445 -22.90 37.27 35.06
C ILE A 445 -21.57 36.78 35.66
N LEU A 446 -20.45 37.19 35.06
CA LEU A 446 -19.10 36.96 35.55
C LEU A 446 -18.28 38.25 35.46
N SER A 447 -17.27 38.42 36.34
CA SER A 447 -16.30 39.52 36.17
C SER A 447 -15.46 39.29 34.92
N LYS A 448 -14.93 40.38 34.37
CA LYS A 448 -14.07 40.31 33.19
C LYS A 448 -12.87 39.39 33.42
N GLU A 449 -12.23 39.53 34.56
CA GLU A 449 -11.05 38.74 34.95
C GLU A 449 -11.38 37.24 34.98
N LYS A 450 -12.56 36.89 35.57
CA LYS A 450 -13.00 35.48 35.65
C LYS A 450 -13.41 34.93 34.27
N LEU A 451 -14.05 35.74 33.44
CA LEU A 451 -14.42 35.36 32.08
C LEU A 451 -13.18 35.16 31.21
N ASP A 452 -12.19 36.05 31.30
CA ASP A 452 -10.91 35.93 30.59
C ASP A 452 -10.14 34.66 31.02
N GLU A 453 -10.17 34.33 32.32
CA GLU A 453 -9.59 33.09 32.85
C GLU A 453 -10.29 31.85 32.29
N ILE A 454 -11.62 31.80 32.31
CA ILE A 454 -12.39 30.63 31.83
C ILE A 454 -12.20 30.43 30.29
N LEU A 455 -12.19 31.52 29.54
CA LEU A 455 -12.07 31.52 28.09
C LEU A 455 -10.60 31.57 27.62
N ASP A 456 -9.63 31.48 28.55
CA ASP A 456 -8.25 31.22 28.16
C ASP A 456 -8.17 29.87 27.42
N PRO A 457 -7.55 29.81 26.25
CA PRO A 457 -7.41 28.55 25.48
C PRO A 457 -6.96 27.36 26.32
N LYS A 458 -6.04 27.57 27.26
CA LYS A 458 -5.51 26.50 28.13
C LYS A 458 -6.58 25.88 29.02
N ASN A 459 -7.54 26.70 29.47
CA ASN A 459 -8.60 26.27 30.39
C ASN A 459 -9.80 25.64 29.66
N MET A 460 -10.00 25.98 28.38
CA MET A 460 -11.08 25.41 27.57
C MET A 460 -10.75 23.99 27.01
N LEU A 461 -9.50 23.56 27.09
CA LEU A 461 -9.00 22.34 26.40
C LEU A 461 -8.85 21.13 27.33
N SER A 462 -8.98 21.30 28.63
CA SER A 462 -8.80 20.22 29.63
C SER A 462 -10.12 19.84 30.31
N ALA A 463 -10.20 18.56 30.72
CA ALA A 463 -11.23 18.18 31.67
C ALA A 463 -11.02 18.98 32.95
N HIS A 464 -12.08 19.62 33.46
CA HIS A 464 -12.04 20.32 34.74
C HIS A 464 -12.13 19.32 35.88
N ASP A 465 -11.35 19.55 36.94
CA ASP A 465 -11.63 18.92 38.23
C ASP A 465 -13.06 19.31 38.67
N ALA A 466 -13.78 18.37 39.28
CA ALA A 466 -15.13 18.61 39.71
C ALA A 466 -15.14 19.88 40.61
N VAL A 467 -15.82 20.92 40.13
CA VAL A 467 -16.06 22.12 40.95
C VAL A 467 -17.02 21.70 42.05
N ASN A 468 -16.50 21.56 43.29
CA ASN A 468 -17.26 21.27 44.48
C ASN A 468 -18.17 22.45 44.88
#